data_d6c9e84e6b084a99be55d2fbee2c598f
#
_entry.id   d6c9e84e6b084a99be55d2fbee2c598f
#
_cell.length_a   1.000
_cell.length_b   1.000
_cell.length_c   1.000
_cell.angle_alpha   90.00
_cell.angle_beta   90.00
_cell.angle_gamma   90.00
#
_symmetry.space_group_name_H-M   'P 1'
#
loop_
_entity.id
_entity.type
_entity.pdbx_description
1 polymer ?
#
loop_
_entity_poly.entity_id
_entity_poly.type
_entity_poly.pdbx_seq_one_letter_code
_entity_poly.pdbx_strand_id
1 'polypeptide(L)'
;MDNLIRIENGDAAERIFSDGEYDARLSKLRAHMAGEKMDAVLFTSYHNINYYSGFHFCYFGRLYGLAVTADSATSISANIDGGQPWRRTHGDNLVYTDWQRDNYFRAVQELISAGGRVGIETDDLSIQNLDKLKAALPGTEFIDISAPTMAMRMIKSAEEIRVIKDGARVADLGGAACVEAISEGVPEFVIARAATQAMVTEIARCYPKSELMDTWTWFQSGINTDGAHNPVTTRPVEKGDILSLNCFPMISGYYTALERTLFFDHASDEHLRLWAVNVEVHERGLELIKPGTRCCDIAHALNEIYKAHDLLQYRTFGYGHSFGVLSH
;
A
#
# COMPACT_ATOMS: atom_id res chain seq x y z
N MET A 1 35.31 14.43 2.82
CA MET A 1 34.48 13.25 3.15
C MET A 1 33.47 13.10 2.03
N ASP A 2 33.40 11.92 1.45
CA ASP A 2 32.42 11.64 0.41
C ASP A 2 31.03 11.70 1.02
N ASN A 3 30.20 12.56 0.45
CA ASN A 3 28.83 12.74 0.91
C ASN A 3 27.87 11.67 0.38
N LEU A 4 28.36 10.81 -0.50
CA LEU A 4 27.66 9.71 -1.14
C LEU A 4 28.48 8.43 -0.97
N ILE A 5 27.82 7.36 -0.61
CA ILE A 5 28.46 6.08 -0.27
C ILE A 5 27.69 4.94 -0.95
N ARG A 6 28.42 3.98 -1.55
CA ARG A 6 27.85 2.67 -1.90
C ARG A 6 28.18 1.72 -0.75
N ILE A 7 27.15 1.03 -0.25
CA ILE A 7 27.32 0.11 0.87
C ILE A 7 27.09 -1.31 0.37
N GLU A 8 28.08 -2.17 0.65
CA GLU A 8 28.04 -3.59 0.32
C GLU A 8 28.43 -4.37 1.58
N ASN A 9 27.47 -4.58 2.50
CA ASN A 9 27.72 -5.25 3.77
C ASN A 9 26.70 -6.35 4.07
N GLY A 10 27.20 -7.51 4.41
CA GLY A 10 26.39 -8.69 4.74
C GLY A 10 25.73 -9.33 3.51
N ASP A 11 25.11 -10.47 3.74
CA ASP A 11 24.41 -11.24 2.71
C ASP A 11 23.06 -10.62 2.37
N ALA A 12 22.65 -10.72 1.11
CA ALA A 12 21.32 -10.32 0.68
C ALA A 12 20.22 -11.15 1.37
N ALA A 13 19.21 -10.48 1.88
CA ALA A 13 18.04 -11.15 2.45
C ALA A 13 17.20 -11.77 1.31
N GLU A 14 16.58 -12.91 1.58
CA GLU A 14 15.59 -13.47 0.67
C GLU A 14 14.41 -12.52 0.54
N ARG A 15 14.08 -12.12 -0.70
CA ARG A 15 12.94 -11.29 -1.02
C ARG A 15 11.69 -12.13 -1.23
N ILE A 16 10.50 -11.55 -1.05
CA ILE A 16 9.23 -12.26 -1.28
C ILE A 16 8.92 -12.46 -2.77
N PHE A 17 9.52 -11.63 -3.62
CA PHE A 17 9.45 -11.73 -5.07
C PHE A 17 10.80 -12.17 -5.64
N SER A 18 10.75 -12.93 -6.71
CA SER A 18 11.94 -13.36 -7.44
C SER A 18 12.63 -12.19 -8.15
N ASP A 19 13.92 -12.34 -8.46
CA ASP A 19 14.64 -11.38 -9.31
C ASP A 19 13.96 -11.23 -10.68
N GLY A 20 13.46 -12.34 -11.23
CA GLY A 20 12.72 -12.32 -12.49
C GLY A 20 11.44 -11.49 -12.46
N GLU A 21 10.75 -11.41 -11.32
CA GLU A 21 9.59 -10.54 -11.15
C GLU A 21 10.00 -9.06 -11.18
N TYR A 22 11.07 -8.67 -10.45
CA TYR A 22 11.57 -7.28 -10.49
C TYR A 22 12.10 -6.91 -11.89
N ASP A 23 12.82 -7.81 -12.55
CA ASP A 23 13.30 -7.60 -13.91
C ASP A 23 12.16 -7.42 -14.92
N ALA A 24 11.07 -8.17 -14.76
CA ALA A 24 9.88 -8.02 -15.60
C ALA A 24 9.18 -6.65 -15.39
N ARG A 25 9.09 -6.19 -14.13
CA ARG A 25 8.55 -4.85 -13.80
C ARG A 25 9.41 -3.74 -14.41
N LEU A 26 10.73 -3.81 -14.22
CA LEU A 26 11.68 -2.85 -14.77
C LEU A 26 11.68 -2.87 -16.31
N SER A 27 11.53 -4.05 -16.93
CA SER A 27 11.43 -4.17 -18.38
C SER A 27 10.21 -3.47 -18.96
N LYS A 28 9.04 -3.61 -18.30
CA LYS A 28 7.82 -2.88 -18.68
C LYS A 28 8.01 -1.36 -18.57
N LEU A 29 8.63 -0.90 -17.48
CA LEU A 29 8.94 0.52 -17.27
C LEU A 29 9.88 1.04 -18.35
N ARG A 30 10.98 0.31 -18.63
CA ARG A 30 11.96 0.68 -19.66
C ARG A 30 11.38 0.71 -21.08
N ALA A 31 10.45 -0.19 -21.37
CA ALA A 31 9.72 -0.15 -22.65
C ALA A 31 8.87 1.14 -22.77
N HIS A 32 8.22 1.57 -21.70
CA HIS A 32 7.51 2.83 -21.66
C HIS A 32 8.46 4.02 -21.79
N MET A 33 9.58 4.02 -21.05
CA MET A 33 10.62 5.05 -21.15
C MET A 33 11.13 5.21 -22.59
N ALA A 34 11.40 4.10 -23.26
CA ALA A 34 11.87 4.13 -24.66
C ALA A 34 10.79 4.70 -25.60
N GLY A 35 9.53 4.34 -25.42
CA GLY A 35 8.40 4.88 -26.20
C GLY A 35 8.24 6.39 -26.06
N GLU A 36 8.40 6.90 -24.84
CA GLU A 36 8.29 8.33 -24.50
C GLU A 36 9.62 9.08 -24.62
N LYS A 37 10.72 8.41 -25.02
CA LYS A 37 12.07 8.97 -25.14
C LYS A 37 12.57 9.58 -23.83
N MET A 38 12.32 8.90 -22.72
CA MET A 38 12.85 9.29 -21.41
C MET A 38 14.22 8.66 -21.19
N ASP A 39 15.16 9.45 -20.67
CA ASP A 39 16.52 9.01 -20.35
C ASP A 39 16.56 8.32 -18.97
N ALA A 40 15.69 8.77 -18.06
CA ALA A 40 15.58 8.21 -16.71
C ALA A 40 14.17 8.38 -16.14
N VAL A 41 13.91 7.65 -15.06
CA VAL A 41 12.76 7.85 -14.16
C VAL A 41 13.29 7.98 -12.74
N LEU A 42 12.77 8.94 -11.99
CA LEU A 42 12.99 9.10 -10.56
C LEU A 42 11.70 8.86 -9.81
N PHE A 43 11.60 7.73 -9.14
CA PHE A 43 10.53 7.45 -8.19
C PHE A 43 10.83 8.08 -6.83
N THR A 44 9.82 8.67 -6.22
CA THR A 44 9.86 9.28 -4.88
C THR A 44 8.81 8.68 -3.95
N SER A 45 7.72 8.12 -4.51
CA SER A 45 6.69 7.49 -3.72
C SER A 45 7.16 6.17 -3.11
N TYR A 46 6.76 5.96 -1.86
CA TYR A 46 7.03 4.72 -1.12
C TYR A 46 6.60 3.46 -1.90
N HIS A 47 5.40 3.49 -2.47
CA HIS A 47 4.83 2.35 -3.17
C HIS A 47 5.56 2.01 -4.47
N ASN A 48 6.00 2.99 -5.27
CA ASN A 48 6.74 2.71 -6.48
C ASN A 48 8.20 2.33 -6.20
N ILE A 49 8.84 2.94 -5.21
CA ILE A 49 10.18 2.49 -4.77
C ILE A 49 10.10 1.02 -4.34
N ASN A 50 9.10 0.64 -3.52
CA ASN A 50 8.90 -0.75 -3.12
C ASN A 50 8.57 -1.66 -4.31
N TYR A 51 7.66 -1.26 -5.20
CA TYR A 51 7.22 -2.07 -6.33
C TYR A 51 8.36 -2.45 -7.29
N TYR A 52 9.24 -1.49 -7.60
CA TYR A 52 10.31 -1.68 -8.57
C TYR A 52 11.63 -2.18 -7.98
N SER A 53 11.84 -2.06 -6.67
CA SER A 53 13.10 -2.47 -6.03
C SER A 53 12.94 -3.39 -4.81
N GLY A 54 11.75 -3.52 -4.26
CA GLY A 54 11.53 -4.22 -2.99
C GLY A 54 12.02 -3.44 -1.78
N PHE A 55 12.49 -2.20 -1.95
CA PHE A 55 12.96 -1.40 -0.83
C PHE A 55 11.79 -0.88 0.01
N HIS A 56 11.77 -1.34 1.23
CA HIS A 56 10.77 -1.03 2.23
C HIS A 56 11.46 -0.27 3.37
N PHE A 57 11.17 1.01 3.53
CA PHE A 57 11.88 1.92 4.42
C PHE A 57 10.94 2.64 5.38
N CYS A 58 11.48 3.13 6.51
CA CYS A 58 10.72 3.96 7.45
C CYS A 58 10.48 5.37 6.88
N TYR A 59 9.23 5.77 6.75
CA TYR A 59 8.84 7.07 6.21
C TYR A 59 8.81 8.14 7.31
N PHE A 60 10.00 8.67 7.68
CA PHE A 60 10.16 9.67 8.75
C PHE A 60 10.60 11.06 8.25
N GLY A 61 10.16 11.45 7.04
CA GLY A 61 10.43 12.79 6.51
C GLY A 61 11.81 12.97 5.86
N ARG A 62 12.63 11.93 5.73
CA ARG A 62 13.79 11.92 4.84
C ARG A 62 13.36 11.59 3.44
N LEU A 63 14.14 12.06 2.46
CA LEU A 63 13.89 11.75 1.05
C LEU A 63 14.50 10.41 0.67
N TYR A 64 13.71 9.59 0.02
CA TYR A 64 14.14 8.34 -0.60
C TYR A 64 13.82 8.40 -2.09
N GLY A 65 14.48 7.58 -2.89
CA GLY A 65 14.23 7.51 -4.31
C GLY A 65 14.67 6.20 -4.93
N LEU A 66 14.20 5.98 -6.13
CA LEU A 66 14.71 4.95 -7.03
C LEU A 66 14.93 5.60 -8.39
N ALA A 67 16.20 5.71 -8.81
CA ALA A 67 16.56 6.17 -10.13
C ALA A 67 16.66 4.96 -11.08
N VAL A 68 15.89 4.99 -12.16
CA VAL A 68 15.90 3.94 -13.20
C VAL A 68 16.34 4.55 -14.51
N THR A 69 17.34 3.92 -15.14
CA THR A 69 17.82 4.24 -16.49
C THR A 69 17.58 3.05 -17.43
N ALA A 70 18.03 3.14 -18.66
CA ALA A 70 17.93 2.04 -19.63
C ALA A 70 18.56 0.72 -19.12
N ASP A 71 19.63 0.82 -18.33
CA ASP A 71 20.48 -0.30 -17.92
C ASP A 71 20.68 -0.44 -16.41
N SER A 72 20.23 0.53 -15.61
CA SER A 72 20.39 0.48 -14.15
C SER A 72 19.08 0.75 -13.41
N ALA A 73 19.05 0.32 -12.13
CA ALA A 73 18.05 0.71 -11.15
C ALA A 73 18.78 0.86 -9.81
N THR A 74 18.80 2.07 -9.26
CA THR A 74 19.60 2.40 -8.08
C THR A 74 18.73 3.09 -7.04
N SER A 75 18.60 2.48 -5.86
CA SER A 75 17.92 3.08 -4.72
C SER A 75 18.76 4.21 -4.12
N ILE A 76 18.09 5.30 -3.73
CA ILE A 76 18.68 6.44 -3.03
C ILE A 76 18.12 6.46 -1.61
N SER A 77 18.99 6.33 -0.62
CA SER A 77 18.59 6.28 0.79
C SER A 77 19.43 7.16 1.69
N ALA A 78 18.86 7.55 2.83
CA ALA A 78 19.60 8.25 3.87
C ALA A 78 20.54 7.29 4.61
N ASN A 79 21.68 7.78 5.10
CA ASN A 79 22.68 6.97 5.78
C ASN A 79 22.19 6.28 7.08
N ILE A 80 21.12 6.77 7.68
CA ILE A 80 20.49 6.10 8.83
C ILE A 80 19.99 4.69 8.47
N ASP A 81 19.67 4.44 7.21
CA ASP A 81 19.24 3.13 6.68
C ASP A 81 20.34 2.42 5.87
N GLY A 82 21.56 2.94 5.91
CA GLY A 82 22.64 2.66 4.97
C GLY A 82 22.90 1.19 4.63
N GLY A 83 22.74 0.27 5.57
CA GLY A 83 22.94 -1.16 5.32
C GLY A 83 21.74 -1.89 4.72
N GLN A 84 20.55 -1.32 4.79
CA GLN A 84 19.32 -1.98 4.37
C GLN A 84 19.21 -2.14 2.85
N PRO A 85 19.44 -1.09 2.02
CA PRO A 85 19.29 -1.20 0.57
C PRO A 85 20.08 -2.35 -0.02
N TRP A 86 21.36 -2.48 0.33
CA TRP A 86 22.21 -3.55 -0.17
C TRP A 86 21.64 -4.95 0.11
N ARG A 87 21.16 -5.18 1.33
CA ARG A 87 20.66 -6.49 1.72
C ARG A 87 19.25 -6.79 1.25
N ARG A 88 18.41 -5.78 0.97
CA ARG A 88 16.98 -5.95 0.80
C ARG A 88 16.41 -5.49 -0.54
N THR A 89 17.16 -4.71 -1.33
CA THR A 89 16.68 -4.21 -2.62
C THR A 89 17.14 -5.07 -3.80
N HIS A 90 16.37 -5.01 -4.86
CA HIS A 90 16.78 -5.45 -6.19
C HIS A 90 17.45 -4.26 -6.90
N GLY A 91 18.64 -4.46 -7.46
CA GLY A 91 19.46 -3.40 -8.06
C GLY A 91 20.50 -2.80 -7.10
N ASP A 92 21.08 -1.68 -7.53
CA ASP A 92 22.13 -0.98 -6.81
C ASP A 92 21.60 -0.08 -5.70
N ASN A 93 22.53 0.46 -4.90
CA ASN A 93 22.22 1.44 -3.88
C ASN A 93 23.20 2.62 -3.89
N LEU A 94 22.69 3.80 -3.56
CA LEU A 94 23.47 5.00 -3.30
C LEU A 94 22.94 5.64 -2.01
N VAL A 95 23.82 5.77 -1.03
CA VAL A 95 23.48 6.28 0.29
C VAL A 95 24.02 7.70 0.44
N TYR A 96 23.15 8.66 0.75
CA TYR A 96 23.58 10.02 1.04
C TYR A 96 23.71 10.25 2.55
N THR A 97 24.64 11.13 2.94
CA THR A 97 24.85 11.50 4.33
C THR A 97 23.97 12.68 4.72
N ASP A 98 23.51 12.73 5.97
CA ASP A 98 22.53 13.72 6.45
C ASP A 98 23.16 15.06 6.87
N TRP A 99 24.46 15.19 6.92
CA TRP A 99 25.14 16.33 7.50
C TRP A 99 25.32 17.55 6.61
N GLN A 100 24.92 17.44 5.33
CA GLN A 100 24.78 18.59 4.43
C GLN A 100 23.36 18.66 3.91
N ARG A 101 22.87 19.90 3.83
CA ARG A 101 21.55 20.14 3.25
C ARG A 101 21.53 19.67 1.78
N ASP A 102 20.44 19.07 1.39
CA ASP A 102 20.16 18.69 -0.01
C ASP A 102 21.10 17.63 -0.63
N ASN A 103 21.77 16.83 0.19
CA ASN A 103 22.59 15.71 -0.30
C ASN A 103 21.79 14.65 -1.10
N TYR A 104 20.50 14.51 -0.83
CA TYR A 104 19.61 13.71 -1.67
C TYR A 104 19.67 14.13 -3.15
N PHE A 105 19.59 15.44 -3.43
CA PHE A 105 19.63 15.95 -4.81
C PHE A 105 20.99 15.79 -5.45
N ARG A 106 22.07 15.73 -4.67
CA ARG A 106 23.40 15.35 -5.18
C ARG A 106 23.46 13.88 -5.59
N ALA A 107 22.82 13.00 -4.81
CA ALA A 107 22.70 11.60 -5.19
C ALA A 107 21.87 11.42 -6.47
N VAL A 108 20.83 12.24 -6.67
CA VAL A 108 20.08 12.27 -7.93
C VAL A 108 20.99 12.70 -9.09
N GLN A 109 21.80 13.76 -8.93
CA GLN A 109 22.76 14.24 -9.96
C GLN A 109 23.83 13.20 -10.33
N GLU A 110 24.21 12.35 -9.39
CA GLU A 110 25.17 11.26 -9.64
C GLU A 110 24.58 10.17 -10.55
N LEU A 111 23.27 9.98 -10.50
CA LEU A 111 22.57 8.90 -11.20
C LEU A 111 21.84 9.35 -12.46
N ILE A 112 21.45 10.61 -12.55
CA ILE A 112 20.63 11.16 -13.61
C ILE A 112 21.31 12.40 -14.20
N SER A 113 21.61 12.36 -15.50
CA SER A 113 22.20 13.49 -16.21
C SER A 113 21.18 14.61 -16.43
N ALA A 114 21.65 15.85 -16.28
CA ALA A 114 20.86 17.04 -16.61
C ALA A 114 20.63 17.21 -18.13
N GLY A 115 19.63 17.98 -18.51
CA GLY A 115 19.34 18.34 -19.90
C GLY A 115 18.58 17.30 -20.73
N GLY A 116 18.23 16.16 -20.12
CA GLY A 116 17.46 15.10 -20.76
C GLY A 116 15.97 15.14 -20.43
N ARG A 117 15.29 14.02 -20.66
CA ARG A 117 13.87 13.80 -20.34
C ARG A 117 13.74 12.83 -19.16
N VAL A 118 13.17 13.28 -18.05
CA VAL A 118 13.09 12.50 -16.80
C VAL A 118 11.65 12.34 -16.35
N GLY A 119 11.22 11.09 -16.19
CA GLY A 119 9.93 10.75 -15.60
C GLY A 119 9.93 11.01 -14.11
N ILE A 120 8.88 11.63 -13.57
CA ILE A 120 8.65 11.89 -12.15
C ILE A 120 7.21 11.62 -11.77
N GLU A 121 6.95 11.43 -10.49
CA GLU A 121 5.61 11.25 -9.92
C GLU A 121 5.06 12.61 -9.48
N THR A 122 4.19 13.22 -10.29
CA THR A 122 3.61 14.54 -9.97
C THR A 122 2.53 14.47 -8.89
N ASP A 123 2.00 13.30 -8.62
CA ASP A 123 1.02 13.02 -7.56
C ASP A 123 1.66 12.80 -6.17
N ASP A 124 2.99 12.61 -6.12
CA ASP A 124 3.74 12.40 -4.86
C ASP A 124 4.74 13.54 -4.57
N LEU A 125 5.42 14.01 -5.61
CA LEU A 125 6.51 14.97 -5.46
C LEU A 125 6.02 16.36 -5.02
N SER A 126 6.43 16.83 -3.84
CA SER A 126 6.08 18.17 -3.38
C SER A 126 6.64 19.25 -4.29
N ILE A 127 5.94 20.42 -4.37
CA ILE A 127 6.41 21.58 -5.16
C ILE A 127 7.83 21.99 -4.74
N GLN A 128 8.13 22.00 -3.44
CA GLN A 128 9.45 22.35 -2.94
C GLN A 128 10.54 21.39 -3.44
N ASN A 129 10.24 20.08 -3.46
CA ASN A 129 11.17 19.07 -3.93
C ASN A 129 11.34 19.15 -5.47
N LEU A 130 10.26 19.46 -6.18
CA LEU A 130 10.33 19.71 -7.62
C LEU A 130 11.24 20.91 -7.96
N ASP A 131 11.15 22.02 -7.21
CA ASP A 131 12.01 23.18 -7.42
C ASP A 131 13.48 22.86 -7.16
N LYS A 132 13.77 22.09 -6.13
CA LYS A 132 15.13 21.60 -5.85
C LYS A 132 15.63 20.62 -6.92
N LEU A 133 14.76 19.76 -7.42
CA LEU A 133 15.08 18.84 -8.51
C LEU A 133 15.39 19.60 -9.81
N LYS A 134 14.61 20.63 -10.14
CA LYS A 134 14.90 21.54 -11.28
C LYS A 134 16.25 22.25 -11.14
N ALA A 135 16.58 22.66 -9.92
CA ALA A 135 17.89 23.27 -9.65
C ALA A 135 19.04 22.25 -9.75
N ALA A 136 18.81 21.01 -9.35
CA ALA A 136 19.79 19.93 -9.43
C ALA A 136 20.01 19.44 -10.88
N LEU A 137 18.96 19.41 -11.70
CA LEU A 137 18.99 18.93 -13.08
C LEU A 137 18.58 20.05 -14.07
N PRO A 138 19.41 21.07 -14.25
CA PRO A 138 19.07 22.21 -15.11
C PRO A 138 18.86 21.78 -16.56
N GLY A 139 17.87 22.40 -17.22
CA GLY A 139 17.54 22.11 -18.63
C GLY A 139 16.80 20.78 -18.85
N THR A 140 16.45 20.05 -17.81
CA THR A 140 15.72 18.79 -17.90
C THR A 140 14.23 19.03 -18.12
N GLU A 141 13.64 18.28 -19.05
CA GLU A 141 12.18 18.16 -19.21
C GLU A 141 11.64 17.09 -18.25
N PHE A 142 10.76 17.48 -17.34
CA PHE A 142 10.11 16.54 -16.42
C PHE A 142 8.76 16.10 -16.97
N ILE A 143 8.54 14.78 -16.98
CA ILE A 143 7.36 14.12 -17.56
C ILE A 143 6.64 13.39 -16.44
N ASP A 144 5.33 13.57 -16.33
CA ASP A 144 4.52 12.82 -15.37
C ASP A 144 4.38 11.34 -15.76
N ILE A 145 4.71 10.46 -14.82
CA ILE A 145 4.59 9.00 -14.97
C ILE A 145 3.59 8.37 -14.02
N SER A 146 2.83 9.16 -13.25
CA SER A 146 1.88 8.67 -12.24
C SER A 146 0.85 7.71 -12.85
N ALA A 147 0.16 8.14 -13.90
CA ALA A 147 -0.86 7.33 -14.56
C ALA A 147 -0.29 6.06 -15.26
N PRO A 148 0.80 6.13 -16.04
CA PRO A 148 1.43 4.93 -16.60
C PRO A 148 1.86 3.90 -15.56
N THR A 149 2.49 4.32 -14.47
CA THR A 149 2.96 3.40 -13.43
C THR A 149 1.80 2.80 -12.64
N MET A 150 0.73 3.57 -12.39
CA MET A 150 -0.52 3.03 -11.83
C MET A 150 -1.07 1.93 -12.75
N ALA A 151 -1.16 2.16 -14.06
CA ALA A 151 -1.64 1.17 -15.01
C ALA A 151 -0.79 -0.12 -15.02
N MET A 152 0.53 0.00 -14.86
CA MET A 152 1.44 -1.15 -14.75
C MET A 152 1.16 -2.00 -13.50
N ARG A 153 0.77 -1.39 -12.38
CA ARG A 153 0.45 -2.08 -11.11
C ARG A 153 -0.98 -2.64 -11.06
N MET A 154 -1.89 -2.16 -11.91
CA MET A 154 -3.30 -2.62 -11.89
C MET A 154 -3.44 -4.11 -12.22
N ILE A 155 -2.62 -4.64 -13.12
CA ILE A 155 -2.66 -6.05 -13.50
C ILE A 155 -1.55 -6.78 -12.76
N LYS A 156 -1.97 -7.63 -11.81
CA LYS A 156 -1.07 -8.34 -10.91
C LYS A 156 -0.43 -9.55 -11.58
N SER A 157 0.84 -9.77 -11.28
CA SER A 157 1.56 -10.98 -11.65
C SER A 157 1.08 -12.21 -10.84
N ALA A 158 1.54 -13.40 -11.21
CA ALA A 158 1.26 -14.61 -10.45
C ALA A 158 1.88 -14.54 -9.02
N GLU A 159 3.07 -13.94 -8.90
CA GLU A 159 3.73 -13.78 -7.59
C GLU A 159 2.98 -12.77 -6.71
N GLU A 160 2.51 -11.66 -7.27
CA GLU A 160 1.67 -10.68 -6.55
C GLU A 160 0.36 -11.31 -6.07
N ILE A 161 -0.31 -12.09 -6.92
CA ILE A 161 -1.56 -12.80 -6.57
C ILE A 161 -1.31 -13.79 -5.42
N ARG A 162 -0.16 -14.48 -5.39
CA ARG A 162 0.20 -15.37 -4.28
C ARG A 162 0.29 -14.61 -2.96
N VAL A 163 1.02 -13.48 -2.94
CA VAL A 163 1.18 -12.65 -1.73
C VAL A 163 -0.16 -12.07 -1.27
N ILE A 164 -1.01 -11.62 -2.20
CA ILE A 164 -2.36 -11.10 -1.88
C ILE A 164 -3.24 -12.21 -1.29
N LYS A 165 -3.20 -13.44 -1.82
CA LYS A 165 -3.93 -14.59 -1.25
C LYS A 165 -3.45 -14.95 0.16
N ASP A 166 -2.13 -14.93 0.39
CA ASP A 166 -1.58 -15.16 1.73
C ASP A 166 -2.00 -14.04 2.69
N GLY A 167 -1.99 -12.78 2.24
CA GLY A 167 -2.49 -11.66 3.02
C GLY A 167 -3.97 -11.79 3.36
N ALA A 168 -4.82 -12.23 2.44
CA ALA A 168 -6.23 -12.48 2.70
C ALA A 168 -6.42 -13.55 3.79
N ARG A 169 -5.66 -14.65 3.71
CA ARG A 169 -5.67 -15.69 4.77
C ARG A 169 -5.20 -15.15 6.14
N VAL A 170 -4.21 -14.28 6.14
CA VAL A 170 -3.75 -13.61 7.39
C VAL A 170 -4.84 -12.68 7.93
N ALA A 171 -5.55 -11.96 7.07
CA ALA A 171 -6.68 -11.12 7.47
C ALA A 171 -7.80 -11.95 8.12
N ASP A 172 -8.12 -13.13 7.57
CA ASP A 172 -9.10 -14.05 8.14
C ASP A 172 -8.70 -14.50 9.56
N LEU A 173 -7.41 -14.80 9.79
CA LEU A 173 -6.90 -15.12 11.13
C LEU A 173 -7.02 -13.95 12.10
N GLY A 174 -6.74 -12.73 11.64
CA GLY A 174 -6.98 -11.51 12.40
C GLY A 174 -8.44 -11.33 12.76
N GLY A 175 -9.34 -11.53 11.80
CA GLY A 175 -10.79 -11.48 12.01
C GLY A 175 -11.28 -12.49 13.04
N ALA A 176 -10.80 -13.73 12.97
CA ALA A 176 -11.13 -14.77 13.94
C ALA A 176 -10.68 -14.40 15.36
N ALA A 177 -9.43 -13.93 15.52
CA ALA A 177 -8.90 -13.47 16.79
C ALA A 177 -9.66 -12.25 17.35
N CYS A 178 -10.11 -11.35 16.46
CA CYS A 178 -10.96 -10.23 16.84
C CYS A 178 -12.29 -10.71 17.42
N VAL A 179 -12.99 -11.60 16.71
CA VAL A 179 -14.29 -12.15 17.15
C VAL A 179 -14.16 -12.88 18.50
N GLU A 180 -13.08 -13.64 18.69
CA GLU A 180 -12.79 -14.34 19.97
C GLU A 180 -12.58 -13.37 21.14
N ALA A 181 -12.00 -12.19 20.86
CA ALA A 181 -11.71 -11.18 21.89
C ALA A 181 -12.92 -10.31 22.25
N ILE A 182 -14.02 -10.35 21.48
CA ILE A 182 -15.21 -9.54 21.74
C ILE A 182 -15.95 -10.07 22.97
N SER A 183 -16.08 -9.23 23.99
CA SER A 183 -16.98 -9.49 25.11
C SER A 183 -17.40 -8.19 25.79
N GLU A 184 -18.49 -8.23 26.58
CA GLU A 184 -19.03 -7.07 27.28
C GLU A 184 -17.95 -6.41 28.16
N GLY A 185 -17.80 -5.10 28.07
CA GLY A 185 -16.88 -4.32 28.87
C GLY A 185 -15.44 -4.31 28.38
N VAL A 186 -15.08 -5.11 27.36
CA VAL A 186 -13.72 -5.09 26.78
C VAL A 186 -13.53 -3.86 25.93
N PRO A 187 -12.46 -3.06 26.13
CA PRO A 187 -12.19 -1.87 25.35
C PRO A 187 -11.81 -2.21 23.89
N GLU A 188 -12.23 -1.35 22.94
CA GLU A 188 -11.94 -1.49 21.49
C GLU A 188 -10.47 -1.79 21.21
N PHE A 189 -9.54 -1.04 21.85
CA PHE A 189 -8.10 -1.21 21.58
C PHE A 189 -7.56 -2.58 22.01
N VAL A 190 -8.17 -3.23 23.00
CA VAL A 190 -7.77 -4.58 23.44
C VAL A 190 -8.12 -5.60 22.35
N ILE A 191 -9.31 -5.48 21.78
CA ILE A 191 -9.80 -6.32 20.68
C ILE A 191 -8.96 -6.10 19.42
N ALA A 192 -8.73 -4.84 19.05
CA ALA A 192 -7.90 -4.50 17.90
C ALA A 192 -6.47 -5.04 18.02
N ARG A 193 -5.88 -4.99 19.22
CA ARG A 193 -4.54 -5.55 19.47
C ARG A 193 -4.50 -7.06 19.34
N ALA A 194 -5.52 -7.77 19.81
CA ALA A 194 -5.59 -9.23 19.66
C ALA A 194 -5.55 -9.64 18.17
N ALA A 195 -6.35 -8.99 17.34
CA ALA A 195 -6.35 -9.22 15.89
C ALA A 195 -5.01 -8.87 15.23
N THR A 196 -4.44 -7.70 15.54
CA THR A 196 -3.14 -7.28 15.01
C THR A 196 -2.03 -8.25 15.41
N GLN A 197 -2.02 -8.70 16.68
CA GLN A 197 -1.04 -9.68 17.17
C GLN A 197 -1.12 -11.01 16.42
N ALA A 198 -2.34 -11.49 16.14
CA ALA A 198 -2.53 -12.73 15.38
C ALA A 198 -1.99 -12.61 13.97
N MET A 199 -2.29 -11.50 13.28
CA MET A 199 -1.79 -11.22 11.93
C MET A 199 -0.26 -11.12 11.87
N VAL A 200 0.34 -10.32 12.74
CA VAL A 200 1.81 -10.14 12.79
C VAL A 200 2.52 -11.46 13.09
N THR A 201 1.99 -12.26 14.01
CA THR A 201 2.55 -13.57 14.34
C THR A 201 2.54 -14.52 13.14
N GLU A 202 1.43 -14.55 12.39
CA GLU A 202 1.33 -15.41 11.21
C GLU A 202 2.21 -14.91 10.06
N ILE A 203 2.29 -13.60 9.84
CA ILE A 203 3.24 -13.03 8.85
C ILE A 203 4.67 -13.42 9.20
N ALA A 204 5.09 -13.25 10.44
CA ALA A 204 6.45 -13.63 10.89
C ALA A 204 6.72 -15.13 10.70
N ARG A 205 5.71 -15.98 10.88
CA ARG A 205 5.83 -17.43 10.66
C ARG A 205 6.00 -17.80 9.18
N CYS A 206 5.22 -17.18 8.29
CA CYS A 206 5.21 -17.51 6.85
C CYS A 206 6.28 -16.75 6.06
N TYR A 207 6.60 -15.54 6.50
CA TYR A 207 7.53 -14.61 5.86
C TYR A 207 8.55 -14.07 6.87
N PRO A 208 9.46 -14.91 7.41
CA PRO A 208 10.31 -14.56 8.55
C PRO A 208 11.31 -13.43 8.25
N LYS A 209 11.49 -13.06 7.00
CA LYS A 209 12.37 -11.96 6.56
C LYS A 209 11.62 -10.74 6.06
N SER A 210 10.27 -10.75 6.14
CA SER A 210 9.43 -9.61 5.77
C SER A 210 9.48 -8.52 6.84
N GLU A 211 9.33 -7.26 6.42
CA GLU A 211 9.02 -6.17 7.34
C GLU A 211 7.63 -6.40 7.97
N LEU A 212 7.52 -6.09 9.26
CA LEU A 212 6.29 -6.27 10.03
C LEU A 212 5.55 -4.96 10.31
N MET A 213 5.96 -3.85 9.68
CA MET A 213 5.29 -2.56 9.84
C MET A 213 3.99 -2.50 9.04
N ASP A 214 3.12 -1.58 9.43
CA ASP A 214 1.84 -1.29 8.80
C ASP A 214 0.82 -2.45 8.73
N THR A 215 0.93 -3.44 9.60
CA THR A 215 -0.15 -4.40 9.87
C THR A 215 -0.95 -3.91 11.08
N TRP A 216 -2.24 -3.65 10.88
CA TRP A 216 -3.08 -3.02 11.90
C TRP A 216 -4.54 -3.45 11.80
N THR A 217 -5.29 -3.14 12.85
CA THR A 217 -6.73 -3.42 12.94
C THR A 217 -7.44 -2.16 13.38
N TRP A 218 -8.51 -1.78 12.68
CA TRP A 218 -9.54 -0.90 13.20
C TRP A 218 -10.70 -1.72 13.70
N PHE A 219 -11.03 -1.55 14.98
CA PHE A 219 -12.21 -2.12 15.60
C PHE A 219 -12.97 -1.00 16.31
N GLN A 220 -14.18 -0.74 15.87
CA GLN A 220 -15.04 0.31 16.42
C GLN A 220 -16.32 -0.30 16.93
N SER A 221 -16.92 0.34 17.94
CA SER A 221 -18.16 -0.12 18.57
C SER A 221 -19.15 1.02 18.82
N GLY A 222 -20.44 0.74 18.71
CA GLY A 222 -21.53 1.68 18.97
C GLY A 222 -21.34 2.97 18.18
N ILE A 223 -21.31 4.13 18.87
CA ILE A 223 -21.21 5.45 18.23
C ILE A 223 -19.94 5.63 17.39
N ASN A 224 -18.86 4.91 17.72
CA ASN A 224 -17.63 5.00 16.94
C ASN A 224 -17.73 4.35 15.55
N THR A 225 -18.85 3.71 15.21
CA THR A 225 -19.09 3.16 13.87
C THR A 225 -19.75 4.15 12.90
N ASP A 226 -19.98 5.39 13.30
CA ASP A 226 -20.59 6.43 12.45
C ASP A 226 -19.65 6.96 11.35
N GLY A 227 -18.38 6.60 11.40
CA GLY A 227 -17.37 6.87 10.39
C GLY A 227 -16.37 5.72 10.24
N ALA A 228 -16.14 5.26 9.01
CA ALA A 228 -15.27 4.10 8.74
C ALA A 228 -13.83 4.27 9.27
N HIS A 229 -13.34 5.51 9.36
CA HIS A 229 -11.99 5.83 9.80
C HIS A 229 -11.93 6.45 11.20
N ASN A 230 -12.96 6.25 12.02
CA ASN A 230 -12.90 6.68 13.41
C ASN A 230 -11.80 5.92 14.16
N PRO A 231 -11.10 6.60 15.10
CA PRO A 231 -10.00 5.97 15.82
C PRO A 231 -10.49 4.85 16.73
N VAL A 232 -9.66 3.86 16.91
CA VAL A 232 -9.82 2.84 17.95
C VAL A 232 -9.59 3.48 19.31
N THR A 233 -10.55 3.32 20.22
CA THR A 233 -10.57 4.03 21.51
C THR A 233 -10.52 3.08 22.72
N THR A 234 -10.71 3.68 23.89
CA THR A 234 -10.90 2.94 25.16
C THR A 234 -12.37 2.64 25.45
N ARG A 235 -13.30 2.93 24.50
CA ARG A 235 -14.73 2.63 24.68
C ARG A 235 -14.90 1.13 24.93
N PRO A 236 -15.60 0.73 26.00
CA PRO A 236 -15.96 -0.66 26.23
C PRO A 236 -17.09 -1.09 25.29
N VAL A 237 -17.06 -2.33 24.84
CA VAL A 237 -18.15 -2.94 24.08
C VAL A 237 -19.37 -3.13 24.98
N GLU A 238 -20.55 -2.74 24.48
CA GLU A 238 -21.81 -2.84 25.18
C GLU A 238 -22.81 -3.70 24.40
N LYS A 239 -23.77 -4.31 25.10
CA LYS A 239 -24.83 -5.10 24.45
C LYS A 239 -25.67 -4.24 23.50
N GLY A 240 -25.92 -4.75 22.30
CA GLY A 240 -26.63 -4.04 21.25
C GLY A 240 -25.75 -3.17 20.36
N ASP A 241 -24.44 -3.11 20.64
CA ASP A 241 -23.50 -2.37 19.78
C ASP A 241 -23.46 -2.96 18.37
N ILE A 242 -23.45 -2.07 17.38
CA ILE A 242 -22.91 -2.35 16.05
C ILE A 242 -21.40 -2.33 16.19
N LEU A 243 -20.73 -3.28 15.54
CA LEU A 243 -19.28 -3.42 15.57
C LEU A 243 -18.75 -3.36 14.12
N SER A 244 -17.72 -2.57 13.91
CA SER A 244 -16.96 -2.53 12.65
C SER A 244 -15.59 -3.18 12.87
N LEU A 245 -15.35 -4.28 12.18
CA LEU A 245 -14.10 -5.04 12.24
C LEU A 245 -13.36 -4.86 10.92
N ASN A 246 -12.14 -4.33 10.98
CA ASN A 246 -11.33 -4.05 9.82
C ASN A 246 -9.88 -4.48 10.09
N CYS A 247 -9.44 -5.57 9.44
CA CYS A 247 -8.10 -6.12 9.56
C CYS A 247 -7.30 -5.83 8.28
N PHE A 248 -6.15 -5.19 8.42
CA PHE A 248 -5.29 -4.78 7.30
C PHE A 248 -3.88 -5.36 7.47
N PRO A 249 -3.66 -6.63 7.09
CA PRO A 249 -2.29 -7.14 7.04
C PRO A 249 -1.51 -6.54 5.87
N MET A 250 -0.22 -6.33 6.08
CA MET A 250 0.73 -5.90 5.08
C MET A 250 1.91 -6.88 5.03
N ILE A 251 2.14 -7.50 3.88
CA ILE A 251 3.27 -8.40 3.65
C ILE A 251 4.24 -7.72 2.68
N SER A 252 5.37 -7.24 3.20
CA SER A 252 6.41 -6.53 2.42
C SER A 252 5.86 -5.45 1.48
N GLY A 253 4.97 -4.60 2.00
CA GLY A 253 4.35 -3.50 1.28
C GLY A 253 3.03 -3.87 0.58
N TYR A 254 2.64 -5.14 0.50
CA TYR A 254 1.38 -5.59 -0.11
C TYR A 254 0.27 -5.69 0.93
N TYR A 255 -0.77 -4.91 0.71
CA TYR A 255 -1.94 -4.86 1.58
C TYR A 255 -3.05 -5.80 1.13
N THR A 256 -3.82 -6.26 2.10
CA THR A 256 -5.14 -6.90 1.93
C THR A 256 -6.05 -6.45 3.06
N ALA A 257 -7.33 -6.75 2.97
CA ALA A 257 -8.26 -6.41 4.03
C ALA A 257 -9.30 -7.50 4.26
N LEU A 258 -9.79 -7.54 5.50
CA LEU A 258 -11.04 -8.16 5.89
C LEU A 258 -11.87 -7.12 6.62
N GLU A 259 -13.04 -6.78 6.11
CA GLU A 259 -13.95 -5.81 6.72
C GLU A 259 -15.31 -6.45 6.93
N ARG A 260 -15.84 -6.38 8.16
CA ARG A 260 -17.13 -6.97 8.53
C ARG A 260 -17.90 -6.09 9.50
N THR A 261 -19.21 -6.04 9.31
CA THR A 261 -20.15 -5.51 10.31
C THR A 261 -20.69 -6.64 11.15
N LEU A 262 -20.60 -6.50 12.47
CA LEU A 262 -21.08 -7.46 13.46
C LEU A 262 -22.02 -6.76 14.42
N PHE A 263 -22.73 -7.54 15.23
CA PHE A 263 -23.56 -7.06 16.35
C PHE A 263 -23.19 -7.82 17.60
N PHE A 264 -23.11 -7.12 18.73
CA PHE A 264 -22.84 -7.78 20.00
C PHE A 264 -24.13 -8.06 20.76
N ASP A 265 -24.37 -9.33 21.09
CA ASP A 265 -25.50 -9.89 21.81
C ASP A 265 -26.83 -9.83 21.02
N HIS A 266 -27.28 -8.65 20.58
CA HIS A 266 -28.51 -8.47 19.80
C HIS A 266 -28.40 -7.31 18.81
N ALA A 267 -29.34 -7.28 17.85
CA ALA A 267 -29.51 -6.18 16.91
C ALA A 267 -30.99 -5.84 16.79
N SER A 268 -31.32 -4.58 16.42
CA SER A 268 -32.69 -4.21 16.08
C SER A 268 -33.12 -4.80 14.74
N ASP A 269 -34.42 -4.97 14.53
CA ASP A 269 -34.98 -5.43 13.25
C ASP A 269 -34.57 -4.49 12.08
N GLU A 270 -34.44 -3.20 12.34
CA GLU A 270 -33.99 -2.23 11.37
C GLU A 270 -32.53 -2.47 10.98
N HIS A 271 -31.64 -2.65 11.95
CA HIS A 271 -30.22 -2.96 11.69
C HIS A 271 -30.08 -4.27 10.90
N LEU A 272 -30.83 -5.31 11.26
CA LEU A 272 -30.80 -6.60 10.56
C LEU A 272 -31.30 -6.44 9.11
N ARG A 273 -32.35 -5.63 8.88
CA ARG A 273 -32.83 -5.33 7.53
C ARG A 273 -31.78 -4.62 6.69
N LEU A 274 -31.14 -3.57 7.24
CA LEU A 274 -30.09 -2.84 6.54
C LEU A 274 -28.89 -3.72 6.24
N TRP A 275 -28.48 -4.54 7.21
CA TRP A 275 -27.39 -5.51 7.05
C TRP A 275 -27.68 -6.52 5.95
N ALA A 276 -28.91 -7.07 5.89
CA ALA A 276 -29.33 -8.02 4.87
C ALA A 276 -29.24 -7.43 3.46
N VAL A 277 -29.67 -6.17 3.26
CA VAL A 277 -29.54 -5.47 1.97
C VAL A 277 -28.06 -5.28 1.60
N ASN A 278 -27.22 -4.95 2.58
CA ASN A 278 -25.79 -4.80 2.34
C ASN A 278 -25.13 -6.13 1.96
N VAL A 279 -25.55 -7.25 2.55
CA VAL A 279 -25.08 -8.60 2.15
C VAL A 279 -25.51 -8.92 0.73
N GLU A 280 -26.77 -8.65 0.36
CA GLU A 280 -27.28 -8.83 -1.02
C GLU A 280 -26.42 -8.05 -2.03
N VAL A 281 -26.12 -6.77 -1.73
CA VAL A 281 -25.26 -5.94 -2.57
C VAL A 281 -23.86 -6.54 -2.69
N HIS A 282 -23.28 -7.00 -1.59
CA HIS A 282 -21.96 -7.63 -1.57
C HIS A 282 -21.91 -8.91 -2.43
N GLU A 283 -22.84 -9.84 -2.22
CA GLU A 283 -22.94 -11.10 -2.97
C GLU A 283 -23.13 -10.82 -4.48
N ARG A 284 -24.03 -9.90 -4.81
CA ARG A 284 -24.23 -9.48 -6.20
C ARG A 284 -22.98 -8.86 -6.80
N GLY A 285 -22.25 -8.06 -6.03
CA GLY A 285 -20.98 -7.47 -6.45
C GLY A 285 -19.95 -8.56 -6.83
N LEU A 286 -19.79 -9.58 -5.99
CA LEU A 286 -18.89 -10.71 -6.26
C LEU A 286 -19.25 -11.46 -7.56
N GLU A 287 -20.55 -11.64 -7.85
CA GLU A 287 -21.00 -12.27 -9.10
C GLU A 287 -20.66 -11.44 -10.34
N LEU A 288 -20.61 -10.13 -10.23
CA LEU A 288 -20.37 -9.20 -11.33
C LEU A 288 -18.87 -8.97 -11.61
N ILE A 289 -17.99 -9.25 -10.65
CA ILE A 289 -16.54 -9.11 -10.81
C ILE A 289 -16.01 -10.22 -11.72
N LYS A 290 -15.92 -9.92 -13.02
CA LYS A 290 -15.42 -10.85 -14.06
C LYS A 290 -14.46 -10.12 -14.99
N PRO A 291 -13.51 -10.83 -15.61
CA PRO A 291 -12.64 -10.23 -16.61
C PRO A 291 -13.44 -9.51 -17.71
N GLY A 292 -13.09 -8.25 -17.98
CA GLY A 292 -13.74 -7.40 -18.98
C GLY A 292 -14.96 -6.62 -18.49
N THR A 293 -15.48 -6.86 -17.26
CA THR A 293 -16.55 -6.05 -16.70
C THR A 293 -16.02 -4.68 -16.30
N ARG A 294 -16.67 -3.61 -16.72
CA ARG A 294 -16.30 -2.25 -16.31
C ARG A 294 -16.78 -1.98 -14.88
N CYS A 295 -15.96 -1.34 -14.07
CA CYS A 295 -16.31 -0.99 -12.67
C CYS A 295 -17.59 -0.15 -12.56
N CYS A 296 -17.84 0.75 -13.54
CA CYS A 296 -19.08 1.54 -13.58
C CYS A 296 -20.34 0.70 -13.79
N ASP A 297 -20.27 -0.39 -14.58
CA ASP A 297 -21.41 -1.28 -14.82
C ASP A 297 -21.77 -2.05 -13.55
N ILE A 298 -20.74 -2.49 -12.78
CA ILE A 298 -20.93 -3.07 -11.45
C ILE A 298 -21.62 -2.07 -10.53
N ALA A 299 -21.08 -0.84 -10.45
CA ALA A 299 -21.63 0.20 -9.58
C ALA A 299 -23.09 0.53 -9.94
N HIS A 300 -23.44 0.62 -11.22
CA HIS A 300 -24.81 0.86 -11.67
C HIS A 300 -25.75 -0.28 -11.26
N ALA A 301 -25.33 -1.53 -11.45
CA ALA A 301 -26.15 -2.68 -11.08
C ALA A 301 -26.41 -2.74 -9.55
N LEU A 302 -25.41 -2.44 -8.73
CA LEU A 302 -25.54 -2.41 -7.28
C LEU A 302 -26.37 -1.22 -6.78
N ASN A 303 -26.31 -0.07 -7.47
CA ASN A 303 -27.19 1.07 -7.18
C ASN A 303 -28.66 0.71 -7.31
N GLU A 304 -29.05 -0.16 -8.26
CA GLU A 304 -30.46 -0.54 -8.46
C GLU A 304 -30.99 -1.32 -7.25
N ILE A 305 -30.14 -2.14 -6.58
CA ILE A 305 -30.53 -2.82 -5.33
C ILE A 305 -30.82 -1.78 -4.25
N TYR A 306 -29.92 -0.84 -4.02
CA TYR A 306 -30.13 0.19 -3.02
C TYR A 306 -31.34 1.09 -3.33
N LYS A 307 -31.61 1.39 -4.61
CA LYS A 307 -32.83 2.12 -5.03
C LYS A 307 -34.09 1.35 -4.69
N ALA A 308 -34.11 0.04 -4.95
CA ALA A 308 -35.27 -0.80 -4.66
C ALA A 308 -35.65 -0.83 -3.17
N HIS A 309 -34.67 -0.57 -2.30
CA HIS A 309 -34.84 -0.51 -0.85
C HIS A 309 -34.90 0.92 -0.29
N ASP A 310 -34.91 1.97 -1.15
CA ASP A 310 -34.89 3.39 -0.77
C ASP A 310 -33.66 3.76 0.09
N LEU A 311 -32.49 3.18 -0.24
CA LEU A 311 -31.24 3.35 0.52
C LEU A 311 -30.11 4.04 -0.26
N LEU A 312 -30.30 4.34 -1.55
CA LEU A 312 -29.23 4.88 -2.39
C LEU A 312 -28.65 6.21 -1.87
N GLN A 313 -29.49 7.04 -1.23
CA GLN A 313 -29.07 8.31 -0.63
C GLN A 313 -28.05 8.15 0.49
N TYR A 314 -27.95 6.98 1.10
CA TYR A 314 -26.99 6.68 2.17
C TYR A 314 -25.65 6.13 1.64
N ARG A 315 -25.55 5.86 0.34
CA ARG A 315 -24.30 5.43 -0.27
C ARG A 315 -23.38 6.62 -0.50
N THR A 316 -22.37 6.79 0.31
CA THR A 316 -21.47 7.95 0.31
C THR A 316 -20.12 7.70 -0.36
N PHE A 317 -19.75 6.44 -0.63
CA PHE A 317 -18.48 6.06 -1.26
C PHE A 317 -18.63 4.83 -2.18
N GLY A 318 -17.54 4.34 -2.76
CA GLY A 318 -17.53 3.22 -3.71
C GLY A 318 -17.87 1.86 -3.10
N TYR A 319 -18.08 0.85 -3.96
CA TYR A 319 -18.41 -0.52 -3.54
C TYR A 319 -17.20 -1.37 -3.22
N GLY A 320 -16.01 -0.92 -3.59
CA GLY A 320 -14.77 -1.64 -3.37
C GLY A 320 -13.63 -1.06 -4.19
N HIS A 321 -12.45 -1.57 -3.96
CA HIS A 321 -11.21 -1.18 -4.62
C HIS A 321 -10.26 -2.37 -4.76
N SER A 322 -9.20 -2.22 -5.55
CA SER A 322 -8.16 -3.25 -5.66
C SER A 322 -7.12 -3.09 -4.54
N PHE A 323 -6.33 -4.15 -4.34
CA PHE A 323 -5.19 -4.16 -3.43
C PHE A 323 -3.87 -4.35 -4.19
N GLY A 324 -2.77 -4.03 -3.53
CA GLY A 324 -1.42 -4.19 -4.00
C GLY A 324 -0.43 -3.52 -3.05
N VAL A 325 0.59 -2.85 -3.59
CA VAL A 325 1.54 -2.03 -2.79
C VAL A 325 0.89 -0.75 -2.22
N LEU A 326 -0.36 -0.50 -2.55
CA LEU A 326 -1.23 0.49 -1.91
C LEU A 326 -2.45 -0.23 -1.38
N SER A 327 -3.01 0.29 -0.28
CA SER A 327 -4.25 -0.23 0.29
C SER A 327 -5.49 0.19 -0.52
N HIS A 328 -5.36 1.27 -1.30
CA HIS A 328 -6.42 1.83 -2.15
C HIS A 328 -5.91 2.17 -3.55
#